data_b26b4a030435203f72d289ab40faaad4
#
_entry.id   b26b4a030435203f72d289ab40faaad4
#
_cell.length_a   1.000
_cell.length_b   1.000
_cell.length_c   1.000
_cell.angle_alpha   90.00
_cell.angle_beta   90.00
_cell.angle_gamma   90.00
#
_symmetry.space_group_name_H-M   'P 1'
#
loop_
_entity.id
_entity.type
_entity.pdbx_description
1 polymer ?
#
loop_
_entity_poly.entity_id
_entity_poly.type
_entity_poly.pdbx_seq_one_letter_code
_entity_poly.pdbx_strand_id
1 'polypeptide(L)'
;MFNQKILCIGNETEDTDHRVTQLAASNNTVNHGFMANAELVPVDFGYYHVSIADIPPGAIAHVALNFDQIIMLDQAKESYPHWKSFVGTFRLMYDLEQTGHNVVYRDNECNKNISYWHNALRENKSVCFYPFLGLIDNLGSTGVCPKNFDTFTQVNNIEDWRTNNKYNAIREKMLRGELVTEWCQDCYQQESFGQESTRQFETLEWTTRLDFTSVDDFSKIDAPAYYEIRPNNKCNIMCRTCDNSRSHLIEKEWKTINIPLWGYKQANITFEHVDFDTVKRIYVGGGEPTVMPEFYDFLTKCIAHGHTDFELVIGTNGMKFSDKIMKLFSKFTDVCFSVSFDGYKKVGDYIRWGSDFDTVTKNTHMLLNHGHKVGLQTVFSVYNATRMHEIFEFYDQEFPTASLLVQCGGFADDIMNPYIHPCRDLVIESMKRCIQTQVYYSNGRSCKTQVDAMLDWYTNRYQPDTNKLKKFYEFNDKLDQSRGSLLADYIPELAQARSMI
;
A
#
# COMPACT_ATOMS: atom_id res chain seq x y z
N MET A 1 -19.08 28.04 -26.20
CA MET A 1 -19.19 28.06 -24.75
C MET A 1 -18.94 26.65 -24.30
N PHE A 2 -17.84 26.41 -23.62
CA PHE A 2 -17.52 25.08 -23.10
C PHE A 2 -18.30 24.89 -21.81
N ASN A 3 -19.21 23.91 -21.76
CA ASN A 3 -19.85 23.49 -20.52
C ASN A 3 -18.81 22.76 -19.68
N GLN A 4 -18.28 23.42 -18.65
CA GLN A 4 -17.46 22.74 -17.66
C GLN A 4 -18.33 21.83 -16.79
N LYS A 5 -17.90 20.62 -16.57
CA LYS A 5 -18.52 19.71 -15.61
C LYS A 5 -17.85 19.90 -14.27
N ILE A 6 -18.64 20.17 -13.23
CA ILE A 6 -18.16 20.43 -11.86
C ILE A 6 -18.68 19.35 -10.94
N LEU A 7 -17.78 18.72 -10.18
CA LEU A 7 -18.09 17.77 -9.12
C LEU A 7 -17.95 18.47 -7.77
N CYS A 8 -18.99 18.47 -6.95
CA CYS A 8 -18.95 18.92 -5.56
C CYS A 8 -19.00 17.73 -4.62
N ILE A 9 -18.12 17.70 -3.64
CA ILE A 9 -18.04 16.63 -2.64
C ILE A 9 -18.26 17.22 -1.25
N GLY A 10 -19.30 16.76 -0.55
CA GLY A 10 -19.68 17.24 0.77
C GLY A 10 -21.04 16.72 1.20
N ASN A 11 -21.53 17.14 2.35
CA ASN A 11 -22.88 16.81 2.81
C ASN A 11 -23.90 17.82 2.26
N GLU A 12 -25.11 17.33 1.96
CA GLU A 12 -26.21 18.14 1.54
C GLU A 12 -26.79 18.93 2.75
N THR A 13 -26.62 20.25 2.71
CA THR A 13 -27.27 21.19 3.62
C THR A 13 -27.82 22.36 2.80
N GLU A 14 -28.83 23.08 3.30
CA GLU A 14 -29.36 24.31 2.66
C GLU A 14 -28.25 25.33 2.37
N ASP A 15 -27.22 25.40 3.23
CA ASP A 15 -26.07 26.30 3.07
C ASP A 15 -25.13 25.82 1.95
N THR A 16 -25.04 24.52 1.74
CA THR A 16 -24.27 23.90 0.65
C THR A 16 -24.85 24.24 -0.71
N ASP A 17 -26.15 24.12 -0.86
CA ASP A 17 -26.90 24.46 -2.08
C ASP A 17 -26.74 25.95 -2.45
N HIS A 18 -26.79 26.83 -1.46
CA HIS A 18 -26.61 28.26 -1.68
C HIS A 18 -25.21 28.62 -2.13
N ARG A 19 -24.19 28.03 -1.53
CA ARG A 19 -22.77 28.23 -1.90
C ARG A 19 -22.42 27.65 -3.27
N VAL A 20 -22.97 26.49 -3.58
CA VAL A 20 -22.83 25.88 -4.90
C VAL A 20 -23.49 26.75 -5.98
N THR A 21 -24.69 27.27 -5.71
CA THR A 21 -25.40 28.18 -6.61
C THR A 21 -24.66 29.50 -6.83
N GLN A 22 -24.06 30.09 -5.79
CA GLN A 22 -23.24 31.29 -5.91
C GLN A 22 -21.99 31.07 -6.76
N LEU A 23 -21.37 29.93 -6.64
CA LEU A 23 -20.19 29.55 -7.45
C LEU A 23 -20.54 29.34 -8.90
N ALA A 24 -21.65 28.68 -9.17
CA ALA A 24 -22.15 28.51 -10.52
C ALA A 24 -22.45 29.87 -11.20
N ALA A 25 -23.12 30.75 -10.48
CA ALA A 25 -23.42 32.09 -10.98
C ALA A 25 -22.15 32.90 -11.28
N SER A 26 -21.07 32.71 -10.53
CA SER A 26 -19.77 33.37 -10.76
C SER A 26 -18.97 32.84 -11.93
N ASN A 27 -19.18 31.59 -12.35
CA ASN A 27 -18.36 30.92 -13.37
C ASN A 27 -19.08 30.67 -14.71
N ASN A 28 -20.30 31.12 -14.90
CA ASN A 28 -21.07 30.93 -16.15
C ASN A 28 -21.24 29.47 -16.63
N THR A 29 -21.39 28.49 -15.72
CA THR A 29 -21.37 27.07 -16.04
C THR A 29 -22.54 26.29 -15.54
N VAL A 30 -22.88 25.22 -16.20
CA VAL A 30 -24.15 24.56 -16.09
C VAL A 30 -24.08 23.05 -16.36
N ASN A 31 -24.21 22.23 -15.39
CA ASN A 31 -24.84 20.89 -15.38
C ASN A 31 -24.70 20.22 -14.02
N HIS A 32 -25.82 19.93 -13.36
CA HIS A 32 -25.87 19.37 -11.99
C HIS A 32 -26.32 17.91 -11.95
N GLY A 33 -25.84 17.14 -10.97
CA GLY A 33 -26.38 15.83 -10.61
C GLY A 33 -26.05 15.45 -9.18
N PHE A 34 -26.93 14.69 -8.55
CA PHE A 34 -26.69 14.05 -7.24
C PHE A 34 -26.29 12.60 -7.46
N MET A 35 -25.40 12.10 -6.61
CA MET A 35 -25.24 10.67 -6.41
C MET A 35 -25.97 10.24 -5.14
N ALA A 36 -27.05 9.50 -5.31
CA ALA A 36 -27.66 8.73 -4.24
C ALA A 36 -27.41 7.24 -4.55
N ASN A 37 -26.90 6.49 -3.57
CA ASN A 37 -26.60 5.07 -3.72
C ASN A 37 -25.69 4.70 -4.93
N ALA A 38 -24.61 5.48 -5.12
CA ALA A 38 -23.64 5.29 -6.21
C ALA A 38 -24.17 5.50 -7.64
N GLU A 39 -25.37 6.04 -7.83
CA GLU A 39 -25.89 6.44 -9.13
C GLU A 39 -25.89 7.95 -9.30
N LEU A 40 -25.38 8.45 -10.44
CA LEU A 40 -25.43 9.88 -10.81
C LEU A 40 -26.85 10.26 -11.19
N VAL A 41 -27.50 11.06 -10.38
CA VAL A 41 -28.85 11.59 -10.69
C VAL A 41 -28.71 13.03 -11.22
N PRO A 42 -29.08 13.31 -12.46
CA PRO A 42 -29.06 14.68 -13.01
C PRO A 42 -30.09 15.56 -12.28
N VAL A 43 -29.68 16.75 -11.87
CA VAL A 43 -30.59 17.82 -11.40
C VAL A 43 -30.49 19.05 -12.31
N ASP A 44 -31.55 19.83 -12.38
CA ASP A 44 -31.77 20.86 -13.42
C ASP A 44 -30.78 22.04 -13.48
N PHE A 45 -29.70 22.03 -12.72
CA PHE A 45 -28.81 23.17 -12.59
C PHE A 45 -27.31 22.92 -12.87
N GLY A 46 -26.90 21.79 -13.37
CA GLY A 46 -25.54 21.63 -13.90
C GLY A 46 -24.41 21.30 -12.94
N TYR A 47 -24.63 20.93 -11.66
CA TYR A 47 -23.62 20.40 -10.76
C TYR A 47 -23.93 18.96 -10.38
N TYR A 48 -22.88 18.25 -9.95
CA TYR A 48 -23.03 16.94 -9.36
C TYR A 48 -22.61 17.07 -7.90
N HIS A 49 -23.54 16.84 -7.00
CA HIS A 49 -23.27 16.75 -5.57
C HIS A 49 -23.17 15.29 -5.17
N VAL A 50 -22.10 14.96 -4.48
CA VAL A 50 -21.88 13.61 -4.00
C VAL A 50 -21.75 13.68 -2.49
N SER A 51 -22.66 13.03 -1.77
CA SER A 51 -22.47 12.83 -0.35
C SER A 51 -21.29 11.85 -0.14
N ILE A 52 -20.30 12.29 0.61
CA ILE A 52 -19.16 11.44 0.95
C ILE A 52 -19.62 10.16 1.68
N ALA A 53 -20.77 10.20 2.39
CA ALA A 53 -21.35 9.05 3.07
C ALA A 53 -21.61 7.87 2.14
N ASP A 54 -21.88 8.15 0.88
CA ASP A 54 -22.37 7.17 -0.07
C ASP A 54 -21.28 6.66 -1.04
N ILE A 55 -20.05 7.18 -0.93
CA ILE A 55 -18.98 6.81 -1.86
C ILE A 55 -17.95 5.90 -1.19
N PRO A 56 -17.78 4.69 -1.68
CA PRO A 56 -16.68 3.84 -1.25
C PRO A 56 -15.32 4.53 -1.52
N PRO A 57 -14.35 4.42 -0.59
CA PRO A 57 -12.98 4.86 -0.84
C PRO A 57 -12.47 4.26 -2.16
N GLY A 58 -11.95 5.08 -3.06
CA GLY A 58 -11.50 4.66 -4.40
C GLY A 58 -12.52 4.90 -5.53
N ALA A 59 -13.83 4.91 -5.27
CA ALA A 59 -14.82 5.22 -6.33
C ALA A 59 -14.81 6.69 -6.73
N ILE A 60 -14.39 7.59 -5.84
CA ILE A 60 -14.29 9.04 -6.12
C ILE A 60 -13.35 9.33 -7.29
N ALA A 61 -12.24 8.59 -7.40
CA ALA A 61 -11.30 8.73 -8.50
C ALA A 61 -11.96 8.58 -9.86
N HIS A 62 -12.75 7.53 -9.99
CA HIS A 62 -13.42 7.19 -11.22
C HIS A 62 -14.49 8.23 -11.60
N VAL A 63 -15.20 8.73 -10.60
CA VAL A 63 -16.20 9.78 -10.79
C VAL A 63 -15.52 11.10 -11.18
N ALA A 64 -14.42 11.46 -10.51
CA ALA A 64 -13.68 12.70 -10.75
C ALA A 64 -13.13 12.84 -12.17
N LEU A 65 -12.70 11.74 -12.80
CA LEU A 65 -12.19 11.75 -14.18
C LEU A 65 -13.20 12.27 -15.25
N ASN A 66 -14.47 12.29 -14.92
CA ASN A 66 -15.53 12.77 -15.81
C ASN A 66 -15.86 14.26 -15.64
N PHE A 67 -15.13 14.98 -14.78
CA PHE A 67 -15.40 16.38 -14.46
C PHE A 67 -14.18 17.27 -14.71
N ASP A 68 -14.45 18.50 -15.17
CA ASP A 68 -13.42 19.50 -15.44
C ASP A 68 -12.96 20.23 -14.16
N GLN A 69 -13.81 20.26 -13.15
CA GLN A 69 -13.56 20.91 -11.86
C GLN A 69 -14.14 20.08 -10.71
N ILE A 70 -13.42 20.01 -9.60
CA ILE A 70 -13.83 19.30 -8.40
C ILE A 70 -13.83 20.30 -7.23
N ILE A 71 -14.93 20.35 -6.49
CA ILE A 71 -15.08 21.23 -5.33
C ILE A 71 -15.28 20.37 -4.08
N MET A 72 -14.39 20.53 -3.10
CA MET A 72 -14.50 19.93 -1.78
C MET A 72 -15.11 20.94 -0.80
N LEU A 73 -16.11 20.54 -0.04
CA LEU A 73 -16.83 21.40 0.91
C LEU A 73 -16.38 21.16 2.35
N ASP A 74 -16.24 22.25 3.12
CA ASP A 74 -15.74 22.24 4.52
C ASP A 74 -16.55 21.33 5.46
N GLN A 75 -17.83 21.20 5.23
CA GLN A 75 -18.73 20.40 6.06
C GLN A 75 -18.48 18.88 5.98
N ALA A 76 -17.72 18.44 4.99
CA ALA A 76 -17.26 17.06 4.93
C ALA A 76 -16.45 16.66 6.17
N LYS A 77 -15.82 17.63 6.84
CA LYS A 77 -14.96 17.43 8.02
C LYS A 77 -15.75 17.11 9.29
N GLU A 78 -16.87 17.77 9.52
CA GLU A 78 -17.65 17.66 10.77
C GLU A 78 -18.58 16.45 10.79
N SER A 79 -19.09 16.05 9.63
CA SER A 79 -20.02 14.92 9.49
C SER A 79 -19.34 13.56 9.43
N TYR A 80 -18.00 13.52 9.42
CA TYR A 80 -17.21 12.32 9.22
C TYR A 80 -16.20 12.10 10.36
N PRO A 81 -16.54 11.31 11.37
CA PRO A 81 -15.57 10.88 12.38
C PRO A 81 -14.41 10.05 11.76
N HIS A 82 -14.58 9.55 10.53
CA HIS A 82 -13.59 8.77 9.78
C HIS A 82 -13.01 9.52 8.59
N TRP A 83 -13.20 10.84 8.45
CA TRP A 83 -12.66 11.58 7.30
C TRP A 83 -11.16 11.43 7.14
N LYS A 84 -10.42 11.13 8.20
CA LYS A 84 -9.00 10.79 8.16
C LYS A 84 -8.68 9.53 7.32
N SER A 85 -9.67 8.66 7.09
CA SER A 85 -9.52 7.54 6.14
C SER A 85 -9.65 7.97 4.68
N PHE A 86 -10.04 9.20 4.41
CA PHE A 86 -10.11 9.79 3.07
C PHE A 86 -8.82 10.49 2.62
N VAL A 87 -7.72 10.37 3.35
CA VAL A 87 -6.41 10.89 2.92
C VAL A 87 -6.07 10.44 1.50
N GLY A 88 -6.40 9.20 1.15
CA GLY A 88 -6.27 8.69 -0.20
C GLY A 88 -7.08 9.48 -1.24
N THR A 89 -8.27 9.94 -0.87
CA THR A 89 -9.16 10.74 -1.74
C THR A 89 -8.63 12.15 -1.94
N PHE A 90 -8.23 12.83 -0.87
CA PHE A 90 -7.60 14.16 -0.98
C PHE A 90 -6.32 14.12 -1.79
N ARG A 91 -5.54 13.08 -1.59
CA ARG A 91 -4.32 12.86 -2.35
C ARG A 91 -4.59 12.65 -3.83
N LEU A 92 -5.59 11.85 -4.17
CA LEU A 92 -6.01 11.65 -5.54
C LEU A 92 -6.46 12.96 -6.19
N MET A 93 -7.20 13.80 -5.47
CA MET A 93 -7.62 15.10 -5.97
C MET A 93 -6.43 16.02 -6.25
N TYR A 94 -5.44 16.00 -5.37
CA TYR A 94 -4.18 16.70 -5.63
C TYR A 94 -3.46 16.16 -6.87
N ASP A 95 -3.44 14.84 -7.06
CA ASP A 95 -2.84 14.24 -8.24
C ASP A 95 -3.60 14.57 -9.52
N LEU A 96 -4.92 14.69 -9.45
CA LEU A 96 -5.75 15.20 -10.55
C LEU A 96 -5.44 16.66 -10.89
N GLU A 97 -5.20 17.51 -9.88
CA GLU A 97 -4.76 18.90 -10.08
C GLU A 97 -3.41 18.96 -10.80
N GLN A 98 -2.45 18.09 -10.43
CA GLN A 98 -1.16 18.01 -11.11
C GLN A 98 -1.25 17.51 -12.57
N THR A 99 -2.35 16.84 -12.94
CA THR A 99 -2.62 16.40 -14.32
C THR A 99 -3.45 17.40 -15.13
N GLY A 100 -3.66 18.61 -14.59
CA GLY A 100 -4.34 19.70 -15.28
C GLY A 100 -5.84 19.81 -15.00
N HIS A 101 -6.37 19.04 -14.04
CA HIS A 101 -7.74 19.22 -13.56
C HIS A 101 -7.81 20.39 -12.58
N ASN A 102 -8.83 21.20 -12.73
CA ASN A 102 -9.04 22.33 -11.82
C ASN A 102 -9.78 21.86 -10.54
N VAL A 103 -9.02 21.58 -9.50
CA VAL A 103 -9.55 21.14 -8.19
C VAL A 103 -9.65 22.35 -7.27
N VAL A 104 -10.86 22.66 -6.83
CA VAL A 104 -11.11 23.77 -5.90
C VAL A 104 -11.49 23.20 -4.55
N TYR A 105 -10.59 23.38 -3.61
CA TYR A 105 -10.84 23.03 -2.22
C TYR A 105 -11.52 24.19 -1.49
N ARG A 106 -12.44 23.88 -0.59
CA ARG A 106 -13.15 24.86 0.22
C ARG A 106 -12.82 24.79 1.72
N ASP A 107 -12.11 23.75 2.17
CA ASP A 107 -11.53 23.73 3.50
C ASP A 107 -10.13 24.38 3.48
N ASN A 108 -10.07 25.62 3.92
CA ASN A 108 -8.82 26.38 3.93
C ASN A 108 -7.74 25.81 4.86
N GLU A 109 -8.09 25.10 5.94
CA GLU A 109 -7.12 24.54 6.88
C GLU A 109 -6.58 23.20 6.40
N CYS A 110 -7.46 22.30 5.98
CA CYS A 110 -7.04 21.00 5.43
C CYS A 110 -6.16 21.18 4.19
N ASN A 111 -6.53 22.10 3.30
CA ASN A 111 -5.75 22.44 2.12
C ASN A 111 -4.37 23.01 2.43
N LYS A 112 -4.31 23.93 3.38
CA LYS A 112 -3.02 24.49 3.81
C LYS A 112 -2.09 23.40 4.31
N ASN A 113 -2.61 22.44 5.08
CA ASN A 113 -1.81 21.35 5.61
C ASN A 113 -1.37 20.37 4.52
N ILE A 114 -2.26 19.96 3.64
CA ILE A 114 -1.91 19.07 2.52
C ILE A 114 -0.91 19.74 1.58
N SER A 115 -1.17 20.98 1.16
CA SER A 115 -0.27 21.73 0.30
C SER A 115 1.08 21.99 0.98
N TYR A 116 1.08 22.30 2.28
CA TYR A 116 2.30 22.44 3.06
C TYR A 116 3.13 21.14 3.02
N TRP A 117 2.50 19.99 3.32
CA TRP A 117 3.22 18.73 3.38
C TRP A 117 3.69 18.26 2.01
N HIS A 118 2.92 18.48 0.95
CA HIS A 118 3.40 18.20 -0.40
C HIS A 118 4.64 19.03 -0.77
N ASN A 119 4.64 20.31 -0.45
CA ASN A 119 5.79 21.16 -0.70
C ASN A 119 6.95 20.79 0.22
N ALA A 120 6.72 20.62 1.51
CA ALA A 120 7.72 20.22 2.48
C ALA A 120 8.39 18.89 2.10
N LEU A 121 7.63 17.90 1.63
CA LEU A 121 8.18 16.61 1.21
C LEU A 121 9.01 16.69 -0.08
N ARG A 122 8.72 17.67 -0.95
CA ARG A 122 9.50 17.93 -2.18
C ARG A 122 10.75 18.75 -1.90
N GLU A 123 10.64 19.78 -1.07
CA GLU A 123 11.72 20.69 -0.73
C GLU A 123 12.64 20.09 0.33
N ASN A 124 12.07 19.57 1.42
CA ASN A 124 12.78 18.85 2.45
C ASN A 124 12.73 17.35 2.16
N LYS A 125 13.68 16.85 1.39
CA LYS A 125 13.79 15.44 1.01
C LYS A 125 14.16 14.52 2.18
N SER A 126 14.37 15.03 3.36
CA SER A 126 14.82 14.23 4.50
C SER A 126 13.69 13.77 5.41
N VAL A 127 12.63 14.59 5.61
CA VAL A 127 11.59 14.27 6.58
C VAL A 127 10.85 12.98 6.24
N CYS A 128 10.69 12.11 7.24
CA CYS A 128 9.99 10.85 7.15
C CYS A 128 9.35 10.52 8.50
N PHE A 129 8.11 10.05 8.52
CA PHE A 129 7.41 9.74 9.76
C PHE A 129 8.01 8.54 10.52
N TYR A 130 8.54 7.56 9.81
CA TYR A 130 9.01 6.31 10.39
C TYR A 130 10.00 6.47 11.56
N PRO A 131 11.07 7.28 11.46
CA PRO A 131 11.99 7.44 12.59
C PRO A 131 11.35 8.08 13.83
N PHE A 132 10.25 8.82 13.66
CA PHE A 132 9.57 9.53 14.76
C PHE A 132 8.41 8.75 15.36
N LEU A 133 7.76 7.89 14.59
CA LEU A 133 6.53 7.22 14.99
C LEU A 133 6.64 5.70 14.97
N GLY A 134 7.64 5.15 14.29
CA GLY A 134 7.73 3.73 14.02
C GLY A 134 8.55 2.93 15.03
N LEU A 135 8.02 1.79 15.44
CA LEU A 135 8.78 0.71 16.05
C LEU A 135 8.53 -0.57 15.24
N ILE A 136 9.55 -1.05 14.55
CA ILE A 136 9.42 -2.02 13.47
C ILE A 136 10.32 -3.22 13.72
N ASP A 137 9.75 -4.41 13.63
CA ASP A 137 10.50 -5.65 13.61
C ASP A 137 11.05 -5.92 12.20
N ASN A 138 12.34 -5.74 12.04
CA ASN A 138 13.07 -6.05 10.85
C ASN A 138 13.79 -7.40 10.98
N LEU A 139 13.02 -8.50 10.89
CA LEU A 139 13.56 -9.86 10.88
C LEU A 139 14.47 -10.17 12.11
N GLY A 140 14.01 -9.75 13.28
CA GLY A 140 14.68 -10.01 14.56
C GLY A 140 15.69 -8.96 14.98
N SER A 141 15.76 -7.85 14.26
CA SER A 141 16.28 -6.58 14.77
C SER A 141 15.15 -5.57 14.83
N THR A 142 15.09 -4.82 15.91
CA THR A 142 14.09 -3.77 16.09
C THR A 142 14.62 -2.48 15.51
N GLY A 143 13.88 -1.88 14.62
CA GLY A 143 14.27 -0.68 13.88
C GLY A 143 13.16 0.37 13.82
N VAL A 144 13.42 1.44 13.11
CA VAL A 144 12.46 2.53 12.87
C VAL A 144 12.00 2.64 11.43
N CYS A 145 12.52 1.81 10.51
CA CYS A 145 12.16 1.87 9.09
C CYS A 145 12.05 0.46 8.48
N PRO A 146 10.97 0.13 7.77
CA PRO A 146 10.77 -1.20 7.17
C PRO A 146 11.63 -1.43 5.92
N LYS A 147 12.23 -0.38 5.36
CA LYS A 147 13.09 -0.45 4.16
C LYS A 147 14.57 -0.62 4.49
N ASN A 148 14.97 -0.28 5.70
CA ASN A 148 16.36 -0.38 6.11
C ASN A 148 16.58 -1.60 7.00
N PHE A 149 17.23 -2.63 6.45
CA PHE A 149 17.53 -3.89 7.11
C PHE A 149 18.92 -3.92 7.77
N ASP A 150 19.72 -2.86 7.62
CA ASP A 150 21.02 -2.79 8.25
C ASP A 150 20.92 -2.63 9.77
N THR A 151 21.61 -3.50 10.41
CA THR A 151 21.97 -3.62 11.83
C THR A 151 21.65 -2.42 12.72
N PHE A 152 20.37 -2.20 12.92
CA PHE A 152 19.94 -1.30 13.98
C PHE A 152 20.30 -1.88 15.34
N THR A 153 20.64 -1.02 16.25
CA THR A 153 20.74 -1.39 17.66
C THR A 153 19.38 -1.91 18.09
N GLN A 154 19.34 -3.07 18.74
CA GLN A 154 18.11 -3.60 19.28
C GLN A 154 17.46 -2.56 20.19
N VAL A 155 16.20 -2.28 19.96
CA VAL A 155 15.36 -1.51 20.86
C VAL A 155 14.62 -2.51 21.73
N ASN A 156 14.88 -2.50 23.02
CA ASN A 156 14.30 -3.48 23.95
C ASN A 156 13.03 -2.96 24.63
N ASN A 157 12.80 -1.67 24.57
CA ASN A 157 11.64 -1.00 25.17
C ASN A 157 11.49 0.43 24.60
N ILE A 158 10.44 1.13 25.02
CA ILE A 158 10.13 2.48 24.56
C ILE A 158 11.21 3.47 24.97
N GLU A 159 11.83 3.29 26.16
CA GLU A 159 12.92 4.16 26.59
C GLU A 159 14.16 4.02 25.70
N ASP A 160 14.52 2.80 25.29
CA ASP A 160 15.58 2.56 24.29
C ASP A 160 15.25 3.24 22.97
N TRP A 161 13.98 3.19 22.51
CA TRP A 161 13.54 3.86 21.28
C TRP A 161 13.68 5.39 21.38
N ARG A 162 13.37 5.93 22.58
CA ARG A 162 13.42 7.36 22.87
C ARG A 162 14.86 7.88 22.98
N THR A 163 15.74 7.13 23.63
CA THR A 163 17.11 7.55 23.98
C THR A 163 18.19 7.07 23.03
N ASN A 164 17.86 6.25 22.04
CA ASN A 164 18.84 5.68 21.12
C ASN A 164 19.55 6.77 20.30
N ASN A 165 20.84 6.92 20.52
CA ASN A 165 21.66 7.97 19.91
C ASN A 165 21.63 7.94 18.36
N LYS A 166 21.59 6.75 17.75
CA LYS A 166 21.50 6.60 16.28
C LYS A 166 20.18 7.15 15.74
N TYR A 167 19.07 6.79 16.37
CA TYR A 167 17.76 7.26 15.95
C TYR A 167 17.62 8.75 16.18
N ASN A 168 18.11 9.27 17.30
CA ASN A 168 18.09 10.68 17.59
C ASN A 168 18.94 11.49 16.58
N ALA A 169 20.11 11.00 16.20
CA ALA A 169 20.93 11.63 15.18
C ALA A 169 20.21 11.69 13.81
N ILE A 170 19.43 10.65 13.45
CA ILE A 170 18.61 10.63 12.23
C ILE A 170 17.45 11.63 12.33
N ARG A 171 16.71 11.61 13.44
CA ARG A 171 15.61 12.55 13.70
C ARG A 171 16.09 13.99 13.61
N GLU A 172 17.22 14.31 14.25
CA GLU A 172 17.84 15.65 14.20
C GLU A 172 18.23 16.06 12.77
N LYS A 173 18.88 15.18 12.00
CA LYS A 173 19.20 15.45 10.59
C LYS A 173 17.92 15.75 9.79
N MET A 174 16.88 14.94 9.97
CA MET A 174 15.61 15.13 9.27
C MET A 174 14.92 16.43 9.63
N LEU A 175 14.90 16.82 10.90
CA LEU A 175 14.33 18.10 11.34
C LEU A 175 15.10 19.30 10.76
N ARG A 176 16.42 19.19 10.55
CA ARG A 176 17.24 20.22 9.90
C ARG A 176 17.17 20.21 8.36
N GLY A 177 16.40 19.30 7.77
CA GLY A 177 16.34 19.14 6.31
C GLY A 177 17.57 18.49 5.68
N GLU A 178 18.46 17.91 6.48
CA GLU A 178 19.67 17.25 6.01
C GLU A 178 19.36 15.85 5.46
N LEU A 179 19.95 15.49 4.33
CA LEU A 179 19.77 14.16 3.74
C LEU A 179 20.41 13.09 4.62
N VAL A 180 19.69 11.98 4.78
CA VAL A 180 20.13 10.78 5.50
C VAL A 180 20.40 9.67 4.49
N THR A 181 21.41 9.89 3.64
CA THR A 181 21.69 9.02 2.49
C THR A 181 22.07 7.61 2.88
N GLU A 182 22.73 7.44 4.02
CA GLU A 182 23.12 6.15 4.57
C GLU A 182 21.93 5.25 4.94
N TRP A 183 20.70 5.83 5.02
CA TRP A 183 19.50 5.11 5.45
C TRP A 183 18.33 5.20 4.49
N CYS A 184 18.22 6.30 3.76
CA CYS A 184 17.05 6.64 2.97
C CYS A 184 17.31 6.55 1.46
N GLN A 185 18.42 5.95 1.05
CA GLN A 185 18.86 5.92 -0.35
C GLN A 185 17.79 5.36 -1.28
N ASP A 186 17.08 4.28 -0.91
CA ASP A 186 16.05 3.67 -1.76
C ASP A 186 14.89 4.65 -2.04
N CYS A 187 14.45 5.38 -1.01
CA CYS A 187 13.40 6.37 -1.18
C CYS A 187 13.88 7.54 -2.04
N TYR A 188 15.07 8.05 -1.79
CA TYR A 188 15.64 9.15 -2.59
C TYR A 188 15.90 8.75 -4.04
N GLN A 189 16.29 7.50 -4.28
CA GLN A 189 16.44 6.97 -5.64
C GLN A 189 15.10 6.91 -6.38
N GLN A 190 14.05 6.40 -5.74
CA GLN A 190 12.70 6.41 -6.31
C GLN A 190 12.25 7.83 -6.65
N GLU A 191 12.44 8.77 -5.74
CA GLU A 191 12.11 10.18 -5.93
C GLU A 191 12.92 10.84 -7.06
N SER A 192 14.19 10.43 -7.25
CA SER A 192 15.01 10.93 -8.37
C SER A 192 14.51 10.48 -9.74
N PHE A 193 13.77 9.38 -9.79
CA PHE A 193 13.09 8.89 -10.99
C PHE A 193 11.67 9.46 -11.15
N GLY A 194 11.28 10.44 -10.34
CA GLY A 194 9.94 11.01 -10.35
C GLY A 194 8.86 10.10 -9.74
N GLN A 195 9.28 9.02 -9.07
CA GLN A 195 8.38 8.11 -8.38
C GLN A 195 8.08 8.62 -6.97
N GLU A 196 6.88 8.32 -6.48
CA GLU A 196 6.59 8.57 -5.09
C GLU A 196 7.16 7.43 -4.23
N SER A 197 7.96 7.82 -3.25
CA SER A 197 8.56 6.89 -2.30
C SER A 197 7.63 6.56 -1.14
N THR A 198 7.93 5.45 -0.45
CA THR A 198 7.27 5.12 0.83
C THR A 198 7.41 6.26 1.84
N ARG A 199 8.54 6.96 1.86
CA ARG A 199 8.76 8.14 2.70
C ARG A 199 7.69 9.22 2.46
N GLN A 200 7.46 9.56 1.21
CA GLN A 200 6.50 10.62 0.85
C GLN A 200 5.06 10.18 1.15
N PHE A 201 4.71 8.97 0.71
CA PHE A 201 3.37 8.42 0.89
C PHE A 201 2.98 8.34 2.36
N GLU A 202 3.76 7.64 3.15
CA GLU A 202 3.44 7.39 4.54
C GLU A 202 3.53 8.67 5.40
N THR A 203 4.50 9.54 5.10
CA THR A 203 4.60 10.80 5.85
C THR A 203 3.36 11.66 5.62
N LEU A 204 2.86 11.77 4.40
CA LEU A 204 1.64 12.52 4.11
C LEU A 204 0.44 11.92 4.84
N GLU A 205 0.28 10.60 4.82
CA GLU A 205 -0.80 9.91 5.54
C GLU A 205 -0.74 10.19 7.05
N TRP A 206 0.44 10.03 7.64
CA TRP A 206 0.60 10.17 9.09
C TRP A 206 0.50 11.61 9.58
N THR A 207 1.01 12.57 8.82
CA THR A 207 0.86 13.99 9.16
C THR A 207 -0.60 14.44 9.12
N THR A 208 -1.38 13.91 8.17
CA THR A 208 -2.82 14.14 8.13
C THR A 208 -3.55 13.44 9.28
N ARG A 209 -3.20 12.18 9.57
CA ARG A 209 -3.78 11.38 10.66
C ARG A 209 -3.57 12.02 12.04
N LEU A 210 -2.44 12.68 12.25
CA LEU A 210 -2.07 13.31 13.51
C LEU A 210 -2.30 14.84 13.54
N ASP A 211 -2.91 15.39 12.51
CA ASP A 211 -3.16 16.82 12.34
C ASP A 211 -1.88 17.68 12.46
N PHE A 212 -0.74 17.16 11.95
CA PHE A 212 0.52 17.87 11.95
C PHE A 212 0.49 19.05 10.97
N THR A 213 0.91 20.21 11.43
CA THR A 213 0.90 21.46 10.67
C THR A 213 2.26 21.87 10.16
N SER A 214 3.31 21.29 10.72
CA SER A 214 4.71 21.58 10.37
C SER A 214 5.66 20.41 10.66
N VAL A 215 6.88 20.48 10.10
CA VAL A 215 7.95 19.51 10.40
C VAL A 215 8.30 19.49 11.89
N ASP A 216 8.16 20.63 12.58
CA ASP A 216 8.47 20.75 14.01
C ASP A 216 7.53 19.90 14.89
N ASP A 217 6.35 19.53 14.40
CA ASP A 217 5.41 18.69 15.16
C ASP A 217 5.99 17.29 15.41
N PHE A 218 6.88 16.80 14.55
CA PHE A 218 7.61 15.55 14.80
C PHE A 218 8.48 15.58 16.04
N SER A 219 9.02 16.75 16.42
CA SER A 219 9.84 16.90 17.62
C SER A 219 9.07 16.71 18.94
N LYS A 220 7.74 16.77 18.87
CA LYS A 220 6.84 16.62 20.03
C LYS A 220 6.47 15.16 20.32
N ILE A 221 6.89 14.26 19.46
CA ILE A 221 6.60 12.82 19.59
C ILE A 221 7.58 12.19 20.56
N ASP A 222 7.05 11.55 21.59
CA ASP A 222 7.84 10.94 22.66
C ASP A 222 7.60 9.42 22.81
N ALA A 223 6.68 8.84 22.02
CA ALA A 223 6.44 7.40 21.96
C ALA A 223 6.01 6.95 20.56
N PRO A 224 6.23 5.67 20.18
CA PRO A 224 5.77 5.15 18.90
C PRO A 224 4.25 5.16 18.81
N ALA A 225 3.74 5.50 17.61
CA ALA A 225 2.31 5.40 17.27
C ALA A 225 2.04 4.33 16.20
N TYR A 226 3.09 3.86 15.52
CA TYR A 226 3.06 2.79 14.54
C TYR A 226 3.96 1.64 14.95
N TYR A 227 3.41 0.45 14.99
CA TYR A 227 4.14 -0.78 15.27
C TYR A 227 4.03 -1.74 14.10
N GLU A 228 5.15 -2.35 13.70
CA GLU A 228 5.18 -3.46 12.78
C GLU A 228 5.69 -4.70 13.50
N ILE A 229 4.83 -5.70 13.65
CA ILE A 229 5.10 -6.90 14.44
C ILE A 229 5.16 -8.11 13.53
N ARG A 230 6.23 -8.90 13.66
CA ARG A 230 6.43 -10.17 12.93
C ARG A 230 6.75 -11.27 13.93
N PRO A 231 5.72 -11.92 14.51
CA PRO A 231 5.92 -12.85 15.64
C PRO A 231 6.88 -14.01 15.34
N ASN A 232 6.81 -14.55 14.11
CA ASN A 232 7.74 -15.57 13.62
C ASN A 232 7.59 -15.78 12.10
N ASN A 233 8.29 -16.79 11.54
CA ASN A 233 8.21 -17.15 10.13
C ASN A 233 7.26 -18.33 9.84
N LYS A 234 6.34 -18.67 10.73
CA LYS A 234 5.37 -19.73 10.49
C LYS A 234 4.42 -19.35 9.36
N CYS A 235 4.43 -20.12 8.29
CA CYS A 235 3.59 -19.89 7.11
C CYS A 235 3.03 -21.23 6.60
N ASN A 236 1.87 -21.21 5.96
CA ASN A 236 1.23 -22.39 5.40
C ASN A 236 1.43 -22.54 3.89
N ILE A 237 2.17 -21.60 3.24
CA ILE A 237 2.50 -21.62 1.82
C ILE A 237 3.98 -21.28 1.58
N MET A 238 4.47 -21.50 0.35
CA MET A 238 5.87 -21.31 -0.05
C MET A 238 5.98 -20.47 -1.31
N CYS A 239 5.66 -19.16 -1.21
CA CYS A 239 5.72 -18.26 -2.36
C CYS A 239 7.13 -18.24 -2.98
N ARG A 240 7.21 -18.19 -4.33
CA ARG A 240 8.49 -18.08 -5.06
C ARG A 240 9.17 -16.73 -4.87
N THR A 241 8.37 -15.72 -4.57
CA THR A 241 8.80 -14.34 -4.27
C THR A 241 9.06 -14.11 -2.78
N CYS A 242 9.18 -15.14 -1.97
CA CYS A 242 9.44 -15.07 -0.54
C CYS A 242 10.77 -15.74 -0.18
N ASP A 243 11.18 -15.63 1.08
CA ASP A 243 12.46 -16.14 1.59
C ASP A 243 12.33 -16.91 2.91
N ASN A 244 13.43 -17.48 3.35
CA ASN A 244 13.50 -18.30 4.56
C ASN A 244 13.22 -17.53 5.85
N SER A 245 13.38 -16.21 5.86
CA SER A 245 13.10 -15.40 7.04
C SER A 245 11.60 -15.23 7.29
N ARG A 246 10.78 -15.37 6.24
CA ARG A 246 9.33 -15.19 6.25
C ARG A 246 8.53 -16.47 6.12
N SER A 247 9.17 -17.60 5.83
CA SER A 247 8.50 -18.91 5.77
C SER A 247 9.41 -20.04 6.24
N HIS A 248 9.01 -20.69 7.33
CA HIS A 248 9.70 -21.89 7.84
C HIS A 248 9.66 -23.06 6.84
N LEU A 249 8.63 -23.11 5.98
CA LEU A 249 8.53 -24.11 4.91
C LEU A 249 9.59 -23.87 3.83
N ILE A 250 9.79 -22.61 3.44
CA ILE A 250 10.86 -22.20 2.51
C ILE A 250 12.23 -22.46 3.15
N GLU A 251 12.41 -22.16 4.43
CA GLU A 251 13.65 -22.47 5.14
C GLU A 251 14.00 -23.96 5.05
N LYS A 252 13.02 -24.83 5.31
CA LYS A 252 13.19 -26.28 5.21
C LYS A 252 13.49 -26.71 3.77
N GLU A 253 12.76 -26.20 2.77
CA GLU A 253 12.96 -26.49 1.35
C GLU A 253 14.37 -26.07 0.92
N TRP A 254 14.77 -24.82 1.18
CA TRP A 254 16.07 -24.30 0.75
C TRP A 254 17.24 -25.05 1.34
N LYS A 255 17.16 -25.51 2.59
CA LYS A 255 18.13 -26.43 3.19
C LYS A 255 18.25 -27.73 2.39
N THR A 256 17.12 -28.27 1.92
CA THR A 256 17.07 -29.54 1.18
C THR A 256 17.65 -29.42 -0.23
N ILE A 257 17.41 -28.28 -0.90
CA ILE A 257 17.86 -28.08 -2.30
C ILE A 257 19.11 -27.20 -2.40
N ASN A 258 19.82 -27.00 -1.31
CA ASN A 258 21.07 -26.25 -1.23
C ASN A 258 20.97 -24.81 -1.79
N ILE A 259 19.90 -24.08 -1.40
CA ILE A 259 19.85 -22.63 -1.57
C ILE A 259 20.38 -21.98 -0.27
N PRO A 260 21.28 -20.99 -0.38
CA PRO A 260 21.82 -20.29 0.78
C PRO A 260 20.70 -19.64 1.61
N LEU A 261 20.77 -19.80 2.92
CA LEU A 261 19.83 -19.12 3.83
C LEU A 261 20.35 -17.73 4.21
N TRP A 262 19.45 -16.81 4.32
CA TRP A 262 19.78 -15.51 4.92
C TRP A 262 19.79 -15.62 6.44
N GLY A 263 20.69 -14.85 7.06
CA GLY A 263 20.68 -14.72 8.50
C GLY A 263 19.35 -14.09 8.97
N TYR A 264 18.67 -14.81 9.83
CA TYR A 264 17.37 -14.39 10.38
C TYR A 264 17.34 -14.71 11.87
N LYS A 265 16.74 -13.80 12.62
CA LYS A 265 16.44 -14.00 14.04
C LYS A 265 14.92 -13.90 14.23
N GLN A 266 14.44 -14.52 15.30
CA GLN A 266 13.03 -14.40 15.68
C GLN A 266 12.71 -12.95 16.10
N ALA A 267 11.47 -12.53 15.88
CA ALA A 267 10.94 -11.25 16.28
C ALA A 267 11.17 -10.90 17.75
N ASN A 268 11.41 -9.62 18.00
CA ASN A 268 11.59 -9.11 19.36
C ASN A 268 10.40 -8.26 19.83
N ILE A 269 9.55 -7.76 18.93
CA ILE A 269 8.39 -6.95 19.32
C ILE A 269 7.24 -7.87 19.68
N THR A 270 6.77 -7.76 20.92
CA THR A 270 5.65 -8.49 21.48
C THR A 270 4.62 -7.53 22.05
N PHE A 271 3.54 -8.07 22.64
CA PHE A 271 2.52 -7.26 23.29
C PHE A 271 3.10 -6.27 24.31
N GLU A 272 4.11 -6.68 25.07
CA GLU A 272 4.74 -5.90 26.13
C GLU A 272 5.56 -4.70 25.62
N HIS A 273 5.86 -4.66 24.32
CA HIS A 273 6.59 -3.54 23.69
C HIS A 273 5.66 -2.47 23.13
N VAL A 274 4.35 -2.69 23.16
CA VAL A 274 3.36 -1.74 22.62
C VAL A 274 2.93 -0.77 23.71
N ASP A 275 3.06 0.52 23.43
CA ASP A 275 2.44 1.57 24.22
C ASP A 275 1.00 1.78 23.77
N PHE A 276 0.05 1.26 24.54
CA PHE A 276 -1.36 1.32 24.20
C PHE A 276 -2.00 2.70 24.44
N ASP A 277 -1.30 3.61 25.11
CA ASP A 277 -1.76 5.00 25.28
C ASP A 277 -1.51 5.83 24.01
N THR A 278 -0.48 5.50 23.24
CA THR A 278 -0.04 6.26 22.07
C THR A 278 -0.29 5.57 20.73
N VAL A 279 -0.45 4.24 20.72
CA VAL A 279 -0.60 3.46 19.49
C VAL A 279 -1.81 3.91 18.65
N LYS A 280 -1.59 4.06 17.35
CA LYS A 280 -2.64 4.35 16.34
C LYS A 280 -2.80 3.24 15.33
N ARG A 281 -1.70 2.54 14.98
CA ARG A 281 -1.72 1.42 14.03
C ARG A 281 -0.74 0.35 14.44
N ILE A 282 -1.18 -0.90 14.38
CA ILE A 282 -0.33 -2.08 14.47
C ILE A 282 -0.45 -2.87 13.16
N TYR A 283 0.64 -2.99 12.41
CA TYR A 283 0.74 -3.90 11.29
C TYR A 283 1.32 -5.23 11.76
N VAL A 284 0.64 -6.32 11.43
CA VAL A 284 1.10 -7.67 11.73
C VAL A 284 1.39 -8.42 10.44
N GLY A 285 2.62 -8.88 10.32
CA GLY A 285 3.11 -9.65 9.18
C GLY A 285 3.96 -10.84 9.64
N GLY A 286 5.00 -11.15 8.88
CA GLY A 286 5.93 -12.24 9.15
C GLY A 286 5.72 -13.40 8.20
N GLY A 287 5.43 -14.62 8.68
CA GLY A 287 4.91 -15.73 7.88
C GLY A 287 3.44 -15.48 7.50
N GLU A 288 2.55 -16.23 8.12
CA GLU A 288 1.11 -16.01 7.97
C GLU A 288 0.48 -15.81 9.37
N PRO A 289 0.06 -14.59 9.72
CA PRO A 289 -0.47 -14.29 11.06
C PRO A 289 -1.66 -15.17 11.46
N THR A 290 -2.54 -15.50 10.52
CA THR A 290 -3.75 -16.28 10.80
C THR A 290 -3.49 -17.74 11.23
N VAL A 291 -2.25 -18.22 11.12
CA VAL A 291 -1.84 -19.57 11.59
C VAL A 291 -0.82 -19.54 12.74
N MET A 292 -0.45 -18.35 13.24
CA MET A 292 0.53 -18.18 14.31
C MET A 292 -0.13 -18.17 15.70
N PRO A 293 0.16 -19.11 16.60
CA PRO A 293 -0.35 -19.08 17.98
C PRO A 293 -0.02 -17.76 18.71
N GLU A 294 1.16 -17.21 18.48
CA GLU A 294 1.65 -15.97 19.09
C GLU A 294 0.78 -14.77 18.71
N PHE A 295 0.22 -14.76 17.50
CA PHE A 295 -0.73 -13.73 17.11
C PHE A 295 -2.08 -13.88 17.80
N TYR A 296 -2.58 -15.11 17.96
CA TYR A 296 -3.79 -15.35 18.76
C TYR A 296 -3.62 -14.91 20.20
N ASP A 297 -2.45 -15.17 20.79
CA ASP A 297 -2.15 -14.75 22.18
C ASP A 297 -2.08 -13.23 22.28
N PHE A 298 -1.46 -12.56 21.28
CA PHE A 298 -1.43 -11.11 21.19
C PHE A 298 -2.84 -10.52 21.16
N LEU A 299 -3.70 -10.97 20.26
CA LEU A 299 -5.10 -10.50 20.17
C LEU A 299 -5.86 -10.75 21.47
N THR A 300 -5.67 -11.91 22.08
CA THR A 300 -6.34 -12.27 23.33
C THR A 300 -5.91 -11.35 24.47
N LYS A 301 -4.63 -11.01 24.56
CA LYS A 301 -4.11 -10.05 25.55
C LYS A 301 -4.67 -8.64 25.30
N CYS A 302 -4.68 -8.16 24.05
CA CYS A 302 -5.30 -6.86 23.72
C CYS A 302 -6.74 -6.80 24.22
N ILE A 303 -7.55 -7.81 23.90
CA ILE A 303 -8.96 -7.87 24.31
C ILE A 303 -9.11 -7.91 25.83
N ALA A 304 -8.29 -8.73 26.51
CA ALA A 304 -8.35 -8.87 27.97
C ALA A 304 -8.04 -7.57 28.73
N HIS A 305 -7.22 -6.69 28.13
CA HIS A 305 -6.85 -5.40 28.71
C HIS A 305 -7.68 -4.22 28.15
N GLY A 306 -8.64 -4.48 27.25
CA GLY A 306 -9.49 -3.44 26.66
C GLY A 306 -8.81 -2.61 25.55
N HIS A 307 -7.67 -3.04 25.05
CA HIS A 307 -6.92 -2.36 24.00
C HIS A 307 -7.35 -2.85 22.63
N THR A 308 -8.43 -2.30 22.09
CA THR A 308 -9.05 -2.72 20.82
C THR A 308 -9.42 -1.56 19.89
N ASP A 309 -8.98 -0.34 20.21
CA ASP A 309 -9.37 0.91 19.55
C ASP A 309 -8.29 1.51 18.62
N PHE A 310 -7.25 0.73 18.29
CA PHE A 310 -6.27 1.09 17.28
C PHE A 310 -6.57 0.39 15.94
N GLU A 311 -6.01 0.91 14.84
CA GLU A 311 -6.08 0.25 13.54
C GLU A 311 -5.19 -0.99 13.50
N LEU A 312 -5.80 -2.17 13.38
CA LEU A 312 -5.10 -3.45 13.25
C LEU A 312 -5.00 -3.84 11.77
N VAL A 313 -3.82 -3.76 11.19
CA VAL A 313 -3.57 -4.13 9.80
C VAL A 313 -2.89 -5.50 9.74
N ILE A 314 -3.46 -6.42 8.98
CA ILE A 314 -3.00 -7.81 8.89
C ILE A 314 -2.56 -8.11 7.46
N GLY A 315 -1.24 -8.31 7.26
CA GLY A 315 -0.71 -8.83 6.00
C GLY A 315 -0.95 -10.35 5.94
N THR A 316 -1.75 -10.81 4.98
CA THR A 316 -2.17 -12.21 4.92
C THR A 316 -2.11 -12.79 3.51
N ASN A 317 -1.84 -14.09 3.42
CA ASN A 317 -1.98 -14.83 2.17
C ASN A 317 -3.44 -15.19 1.82
N GLY A 318 -4.37 -14.90 2.68
CA GLY A 318 -5.81 -15.09 2.44
C GLY A 318 -6.31 -16.54 2.47
N MET A 319 -5.44 -17.52 2.73
CA MET A 319 -5.81 -18.95 2.61
C MET A 319 -6.64 -19.48 3.76
N LYS A 320 -6.48 -18.94 4.97
CA LYS A 320 -7.09 -19.59 6.14
C LYS A 320 -7.57 -18.58 7.19
N PHE A 321 -8.87 -18.59 7.42
CA PHE A 321 -9.52 -17.89 8.51
C PHE A 321 -10.36 -18.87 9.32
N SER A 322 -9.96 -19.10 10.58
CA SER A 322 -10.76 -19.94 11.49
C SER A 322 -11.85 -19.12 12.17
N ASP A 323 -12.96 -19.74 12.54
CA ASP A 323 -14.01 -19.08 13.32
C ASP A 323 -13.47 -18.45 14.61
N LYS A 324 -12.45 -19.08 15.20
CA LYS A 324 -11.78 -18.56 16.39
C LYS A 324 -11.14 -17.20 16.12
N ILE A 325 -10.36 -17.07 15.03
CA ILE A 325 -9.68 -15.80 14.74
C ILE A 325 -10.66 -14.72 14.28
N MET A 326 -11.69 -15.08 13.53
CA MET A 326 -12.75 -14.15 13.13
C MET A 326 -13.51 -13.59 14.35
N LYS A 327 -13.76 -14.42 15.36
CA LYS A 327 -14.32 -13.96 16.64
C LYS A 327 -13.39 -13.02 17.43
N LEU A 328 -12.08 -13.18 17.31
CA LEU A 328 -11.14 -12.23 17.91
C LEU A 328 -11.16 -10.90 17.15
N PHE A 329 -11.11 -10.93 15.82
CA PHE A 329 -11.17 -9.71 15.01
C PHE A 329 -12.43 -8.89 15.25
N SER A 330 -13.59 -9.53 15.46
CA SER A 330 -14.84 -8.82 15.73
C SER A 330 -14.86 -8.03 17.06
N LYS A 331 -13.80 -8.11 17.87
CA LYS A 331 -13.64 -7.32 19.10
C LYS A 331 -12.88 -6.02 18.89
N PHE A 332 -12.22 -5.86 17.76
CA PHE A 332 -11.48 -4.65 17.41
C PHE A 332 -12.37 -3.70 16.62
N THR A 333 -12.20 -2.41 16.85
CA THR A 333 -13.00 -1.37 16.20
C THR A 333 -12.59 -1.12 14.74
N ASP A 334 -11.30 -1.32 14.42
CA ASP A 334 -10.77 -1.06 13.09
C ASP A 334 -9.80 -2.19 12.67
N VAL A 335 -10.25 -3.06 11.78
CA VAL A 335 -9.46 -4.18 11.24
C VAL A 335 -9.36 -4.06 9.74
N CYS A 336 -8.13 -4.01 9.24
CA CYS A 336 -7.80 -3.95 7.83
C CYS A 336 -6.99 -5.19 7.42
N PHE A 337 -7.38 -5.85 6.36
CA PHE A 337 -6.64 -6.97 5.78
C PHE A 337 -5.91 -6.53 4.52
N SER A 338 -4.60 -6.76 4.46
CA SER A 338 -3.80 -6.64 3.25
C SER A 338 -3.63 -8.03 2.64
N VAL A 339 -4.53 -8.38 1.70
CA VAL A 339 -4.58 -9.71 1.09
C VAL A 339 -3.68 -9.76 -0.15
N SER A 340 -2.80 -10.75 -0.20
CA SER A 340 -1.80 -10.85 -1.25
C SER A 340 -2.27 -11.68 -2.44
N PHE A 341 -2.19 -11.07 -3.64
CA PHE A 341 -2.37 -11.72 -4.94
C PHE A 341 -1.19 -11.35 -5.85
N ASP A 342 -0.45 -12.33 -6.36
CA ASP A 342 0.72 -12.08 -7.21
C ASP A 342 0.56 -12.59 -8.64
N GLY A 343 -0.63 -13.10 -9.00
CA GLY A 343 -0.97 -13.58 -10.33
C GLY A 343 -2.42 -14.04 -10.42
N TYR A 344 -2.96 -14.13 -11.63
CA TYR A 344 -4.32 -14.58 -11.85
C TYR A 344 -4.37 -16.12 -11.97
N LYS A 345 -5.26 -16.76 -11.22
CA LYS A 345 -5.49 -18.20 -11.22
C LYS A 345 -4.19 -19.01 -11.14
N LYS A 346 -3.92 -19.90 -12.12
CA LYS A 346 -2.77 -20.80 -12.13
C LYS A 346 -1.42 -20.09 -11.98
N VAL A 347 -1.29 -18.89 -12.56
CA VAL A 347 -0.06 -18.09 -12.40
C VAL A 347 0.09 -17.64 -10.95
N GLY A 348 -1.02 -17.20 -10.33
CA GLY A 348 -1.05 -16.89 -8.90
C GLY A 348 -0.64 -18.08 -8.03
N ASP A 349 -1.21 -19.25 -8.26
CA ASP A 349 -0.90 -20.48 -7.51
C ASP A 349 0.54 -20.94 -7.72
N TYR A 350 1.09 -20.77 -8.92
CA TYR A 350 2.50 -21.07 -9.19
C TYR A 350 3.45 -20.14 -8.45
N ILE A 351 3.19 -18.84 -8.47
CA ILE A 351 4.01 -17.84 -7.74
C ILE A 351 3.86 -18.04 -6.23
N ARG A 352 2.64 -18.21 -5.77
CA ARG A 352 2.29 -18.40 -4.36
C ARG A 352 2.08 -19.87 -4.02
N TRP A 353 3.12 -20.68 -4.28
CA TRP A 353 3.08 -22.14 -4.17
C TRP A 353 2.48 -22.64 -2.87
N GLY A 354 1.42 -23.44 -2.99
CA GLY A 354 0.60 -23.90 -1.88
C GLY A 354 -0.60 -23.00 -1.58
N SER A 355 -0.79 -21.92 -2.35
CA SER A 355 -2.04 -21.14 -2.39
C SER A 355 -3.04 -21.79 -3.34
N ASP A 356 -4.29 -21.40 -3.19
CA ASP A 356 -5.40 -21.69 -4.10
C ASP A 356 -6.15 -20.40 -4.37
N PHE A 357 -6.09 -19.91 -5.60
CA PHE A 357 -6.59 -18.60 -6.01
C PHE A 357 -8.09 -18.41 -5.69
N ASP A 358 -8.89 -19.45 -5.94
CA ASP A 358 -10.35 -19.39 -5.72
C ASP A 358 -10.66 -19.32 -4.22
N THR A 359 -9.90 -20.04 -3.39
CA THR A 359 -10.00 -19.94 -1.92
C THR A 359 -9.65 -18.55 -1.41
N VAL A 360 -8.58 -17.94 -1.91
CA VAL A 360 -8.18 -16.56 -1.52
C VAL A 360 -9.27 -15.58 -1.94
N THR A 361 -9.79 -15.68 -3.16
CA THR A 361 -10.89 -14.85 -3.67
C THR A 361 -12.13 -14.96 -2.79
N LYS A 362 -12.57 -16.19 -2.51
CA LYS A 362 -13.72 -16.46 -1.62
C LYS A 362 -13.52 -15.86 -0.22
N ASN A 363 -12.34 -16.04 0.35
CA ASN A 363 -12.04 -15.52 1.68
C ASN A 363 -11.98 -13.99 1.69
N THR A 364 -11.51 -13.37 0.61
CA THR A 364 -11.51 -11.90 0.46
C THR A 364 -12.94 -11.36 0.44
N HIS A 365 -13.85 -11.97 -0.32
CA HIS A 365 -15.27 -11.62 -0.27
C HIS A 365 -15.89 -11.84 1.11
N MET A 366 -15.52 -12.92 1.80
CA MET A 366 -15.98 -13.18 3.17
C MET A 366 -15.56 -12.06 4.12
N LEU A 367 -14.32 -11.57 4.03
CA LEU A 367 -13.84 -10.44 4.86
C LEU A 367 -14.62 -9.16 4.57
N LEU A 368 -14.85 -8.83 3.30
CA LEU A 368 -15.66 -7.68 2.89
C LEU A 368 -17.11 -7.79 3.40
N ASN A 369 -17.72 -8.97 3.28
CA ASN A 369 -19.09 -9.23 3.76
C ASN A 369 -19.22 -9.15 5.29
N HIS A 370 -18.11 -9.31 6.04
CA HIS A 370 -18.08 -9.07 7.49
C HIS A 370 -17.83 -7.62 7.84
N GLY A 371 -17.76 -6.71 6.86
CA GLY A 371 -17.56 -5.28 7.07
C GLY A 371 -16.12 -4.87 7.35
N HIS A 372 -15.15 -5.76 7.13
CA HIS A 372 -13.74 -5.43 7.30
C HIS A 372 -13.22 -4.61 6.13
N LYS A 373 -12.27 -3.72 6.40
CA LYS A 373 -11.47 -3.06 5.36
C LYS A 373 -10.55 -4.09 4.71
N VAL A 374 -10.53 -4.10 3.38
CA VAL A 374 -9.63 -4.98 2.61
C VAL A 374 -8.84 -4.16 1.61
N GLY A 375 -7.52 -4.24 1.73
CA GLY A 375 -6.57 -3.83 0.72
C GLY A 375 -6.00 -5.05 0.01
N LEU A 376 -5.76 -4.94 -1.29
CA LEU A 376 -5.11 -5.96 -2.09
C LEU A 376 -3.63 -5.60 -2.25
N GLN A 377 -2.77 -6.58 -2.17
CA GLN A 377 -1.33 -6.39 -2.33
C GLN A 377 -0.80 -7.28 -3.44
N THR A 378 -0.05 -6.68 -4.36
CA THR A 378 0.59 -7.40 -5.46
C THR A 378 2.07 -7.04 -5.53
N VAL A 379 2.92 -8.07 -5.62
CA VAL A 379 4.35 -7.89 -5.87
C VAL A 379 4.62 -8.04 -7.36
N PHE A 380 5.06 -6.95 -8.01
CA PHE A 380 5.63 -7.01 -9.34
C PHE A 380 6.94 -7.81 -9.30
N SER A 381 7.04 -8.81 -10.13
CA SER A 381 8.21 -9.67 -10.24
C SER A 381 8.43 -10.13 -11.67
N VAL A 382 9.56 -10.76 -11.92
CA VAL A 382 9.86 -11.39 -13.20
C VAL A 382 8.81 -12.45 -13.60
N TYR A 383 8.09 -13.05 -12.65
CA TYR A 383 7.06 -14.05 -12.95
C TYR A 383 5.78 -13.46 -13.55
N ASN A 384 5.41 -12.24 -13.17
CA ASN A 384 4.10 -11.68 -13.53
C ASN A 384 4.17 -10.43 -14.41
N ALA A 385 5.35 -9.92 -14.74
CA ALA A 385 5.50 -8.68 -15.50
C ALA A 385 4.73 -8.68 -16.84
N THR A 386 4.67 -9.82 -17.54
CA THR A 386 3.91 -9.97 -18.80
C THR A 386 2.41 -10.14 -18.60
N ARG A 387 1.95 -10.38 -17.37
CA ARG A 387 0.57 -10.77 -17.03
C ARG A 387 -0.07 -9.91 -15.96
N MET A 388 0.52 -8.76 -15.61
CA MET A 388 -0.05 -7.87 -14.60
C MET A 388 -1.45 -7.37 -14.95
N HIS A 389 -1.73 -7.17 -16.24
CA HIS A 389 -3.06 -6.79 -16.69
C HIS A 389 -4.15 -7.79 -16.29
N GLU A 390 -3.84 -9.10 -16.23
CA GLU A 390 -4.82 -10.12 -15.82
C GLU A 390 -5.26 -9.91 -14.36
N ILE A 391 -4.35 -9.50 -13.48
CA ILE A 391 -4.64 -9.16 -12.08
C ILE A 391 -5.41 -7.85 -11.98
N PHE A 392 -5.04 -6.83 -12.73
CA PHE A 392 -5.73 -5.55 -12.72
C PHE A 392 -7.17 -5.68 -13.23
N GLU A 393 -7.37 -6.42 -14.34
CA GLU A 393 -8.70 -6.71 -14.89
C GLU A 393 -9.54 -7.54 -13.91
N PHE A 394 -8.93 -8.51 -13.20
CA PHE A 394 -9.58 -9.26 -12.15
C PHE A 394 -10.02 -8.37 -10.98
N TYR A 395 -9.18 -7.44 -10.55
CA TYR A 395 -9.53 -6.52 -9.48
C TYR A 395 -10.66 -5.58 -9.86
N ASP A 396 -10.68 -5.08 -11.10
CA ASP A 396 -11.78 -4.26 -11.60
C ASP A 396 -13.13 -5.00 -11.56
N GLN A 397 -13.11 -6.31 -11.82
CA GLN A 397 -14.31 -7.14 -11.88
C GLN A 397 -14.78 -7.57 -10.48
N GLU A 398 -13.85 -8.05 -9.64
CA GLU A 398 -14.20 -8.72 -8.38
C GLU A 398 -14.12 -7.79 -7.16
N PHE A 399 -13.21 -6.79 -7.19
CA PHE A 399 -12.93 -5.95 -6.03
C PHE A 399 -12.81 -4.46 -6.39
N PRO A 400 -13.80 -3.88 -7.09
CA PRO A 400 -13.70 -2.51 -7.64
C PRO A 400 -13.52 -1.42 -6.55
N THR A 401 -13.87 -1.72 -5.30
CA THR A 401 -13.76 -0.78 -4.17
C THR A 401 -12.58 -1.06 -3.24
N ALA A 402 -11.83 -2.14 -3.46
CA ALA A 402 -10.66 -2.45 -2.65
C ALA A 402 -9.47 -1.58 -3.04
N SER A 403 -8.70 -1.13 -2.04
CA SER A 403 -7.42 -0.46 -2.32
C SER A 403 -6.40 -1.46 -2.83
N LEU A 404 -5.55 -1.06 -3.76
CA LEU A 404 -4.47 -1.88 -4.28
C LEU A 404 -3.11 -1.25 -3.98
N LEU A 405 -2.24 -2.00 -3.33
CA LEU A 405 -0.83 -1.68 -3.16
C LEU A 405 0.01 -2.54 -4.11
N VAL A 406 0.71 -1.90 -5.03
CA VAL A 406 1.68 -2.56 -5.91
C VAL A 406 3.09 -2.26 -5.42
N GLN A 407 3.87 -3.30 -5.21
CA GLN A 407 5.28 -3.21 -4.83
C GLN A 407 6.14 -3.92 -5.85
N CYS A 408 7.31 -3.38 -6.18
CA CYS A 408 8.30 -4.15 -6.96
C CYS A 408 9.03 -5.14 -6.07
N GLY A 409 9.13 -6.38 -6.52
CA GLY A 409 9.95 -7.40 -5.88
C GLY A 409 11.43 -7.00 -5.98
N GLY A 410 12.10 -6.97 -4.84
CA GLY A 410 13.55 -6.86 -4.75
C GLY A 410 14.03 -7.87 -3.72
N PHE A 411 14.82 -8.83 -4.13
CA PHE A 411 15.44 -9.82 -3.25
C PHE A 411 16.96 -9.70 -3.35
N ALA A 412 17.64 -10.40 -2.44
CA ALA A 412 19.07 -10.55 -2.53
C ALA A 412 19.45 -10.90 -3.97
N ASP A 413 20.43 -10.23 -4.50
CA ASP A 413 20.90 -10.29 -5.89
C ASP A 413 19.89 -9.80 -6.96
N ASP A 414 18.70 -9.31 -6.56
CA ASP A 414 17.73 -8.66 -7.45
C ASP A 414 17.21 -9.56 -8.61
N ILE A 415 17.23 -10.89 -8.39
CA ILE A 415 16.83 -11.87 -9.43
C ILE A 415 15.32 -11.95 -9.65
N MET A 416 14.52 -11.43 -8.73
CA MET A 416 13.06 -11.37 -8.84
C MET A 416 12.57 -10.05 -9.41
N ASN A 417 13.46 -9.12 -9.66
CA ASN A 417 13.14 -7.79 -10.14
C ASN A 417 12.39 -7.86 -11.47
N PRO A 418 11.21 -7.23 -11.61
CA PRO A 418 10.45 -7.25 -12.86
C PRO A 418 11.18 -6.60 -14.04
N TYR A 419 12.14 -5.70 -13.77
CA TYR A 419 12.90 -5.00 -14.81
C TYR A 419 13.91 -5.88 -15.58
N ILE A 420 14.15 -7.10 -15.13
CA ILE A 420 15.02 -8.06 -15.87
C ILE A 420 14.25 -8.95 -16.85
N HIS A 421 12.91 -8.85 -16.93
CA HIS A 421 12.10 -9.76 -17.74
C HIS A 421 12.48 -9.70 -19.22
N PRO A 422 12.77 -10.85 -19.89
CA PRO A 422 13.32 -10.85 -21.24
C PRO A 422 12.32 -10.52 -22.35
N CYS A 423 11.02 -10.71 -22.12
CA CYS A 423 9.97 -10.50 -23.11
C CYS A 423 9.48 -9.05 -23.13
N ARG A 424 10.33 -8.13 -23.59
CA ARG A 424 10.11 -6.68 -23.59
C ARG A 424 8.72 -6.28 -24.08
N ASP A 425 8.34 -6.74 -25.27
CA ASP A 425 7.11 -6.28 -25.93
C ASP A 425 5.84 -6.77 -25.19
N LEU A 426 5.88 -7.98 -24.63
CA LEU A 426 4.77 -8.49 -23.80
C LEU A 426 4.63 -7.72 -22.50
N VAL A 427 5.74 -7.29 -21.88
CA VAL A 427 5.66 -6.42 -20.70
C VAL A 427 5.06 -5.07 -21.05
N ILE A 428 5.48 -4.45 -22.16
CA ILE A 428 4.91 -3.18 -22.63
C ILE A 428 3.40 -3.33 -22.90
N GLU A 429 2.98 -4.41 -23.54
CA GLU A 429 1.57 -4.68 -23.78
C GLU A 429 0.79 -4.85 -22.48
N SER A 430 1.33 -5.63 -21.55
CA SER A 430 0.74 -5.82 -20.22
C SER A 430 0.54 -4.48 -19.48
N MET A 431 1.57 -3.62 -19.46
CA MET A 431 1.47 -2.30 -18.81
C MET A 431 0.44 -1.39 -19.50
N LYS A 432 0.37 -1.39 -20.84
CA LYS A 432 -0.64 -0.63 -21.57
C LYS A 432 -2.07 -1.08 -21.25
N ARG A 433 -2.28 -2.38 -21.03
CA ARG A 433 -3.59 -2.90 -20.60
C ARG A 433 -3.90 -2.53 -19.15
N CYS A 434 -2.90 -2.56 -18.24
CA CYS A 434 -3.09 -2.07 -16.87
C CYS A 434 -3.60 -0.62 -16.85
N ILE A 435 -3.06 0.25 -17.71
CA ILE A 435 -3.49 1.66 -17.81
C ILE A 435 -4.97 1.79 -18.23
N GLN A 436 -5.56 0.79 -18.86
CA GLN A 436 -6.97 0.82 -19.29
C GLN A 436 -7.94 0.41 -18.19
N THR A 437 -7.46 -0.07 -17.06
CA THR A 437 -8.28 -0.54 -15.94
C THR A 437 -8.64 0.59 -14.99
N GLN A 438 -9.78 0.46 -14.30
CA GLN A 438 -10.20 1.41 -13.26
C GLN A 438 -9.24 1.37 -12.05
N VAL A 439 -8.74 0.19 -11.71
CA VAL A 439 -7.75 -0.01 -10.65
C VAL A 439 -6.52 0.88 -10.81
N TYR A 440 -6.05 1.08 -12.03
CA TYR A 440 -4.92 1.98 -12.30
C TYR A 440 -5.22 3.42 -11.89
N TYR A 441 -6.46 3.89 -12.09
CA TYR A 441 -6.87 5.25 -11.76
C TYR A 441 -7.34 5.41 -10.32
N SER A 442 -8.03 4.41 -9.77
CA SER A 442 -8.68 4.49 -8.46
C SER A 442 -7.74 4.29 -7.27
N ASN A 443 -6.61 3.61 -7.47
CA ASN A 443 -5.71 3.25 -6.38
C ASN A 443 -4.51 4.19 -6.19
N GLY A 444 -4.63 5.42 -6.70
CA GLY A 444 -3.66 6.47 -6.45
C GLY A 444 -2.28 6.20 -7.04
N ARG A 445 -1.30 6.94 -6.54
CA ARG A 445 0.07 6.96 -7.07
C ARG A 445 0.79 5.61 -7.08
N SER A 446 0.57 4.72 -6.10
CA SER A 446 1.38 3.51 -6.01
C SER A 446 1.22 2.60 -7.25
N CYS A 447 -0.02 2.34 -7.69
CA CYS A 447 -0.27 1.56 -8.90
C CYS A 447 0.22 2.28 -10.14
N LYS A 448 -0.19 3.53 -10.31
CA LYS A 448 0.17 4.36 -11.45
C LYS A 448 1.68 4.51 -11.58
N THR A 449 2.35 4.89 -10.51
CA THR A 449 3.80 5.09 -10.52
C THR A 449 4.56 3.82 -10.90
N GLN A 450 4.16 2.66 -10.39
CA GLN A 450 4.83 1.41 -10.72
C GLN A 450 4.57 0.98 -12.18
N VAL A 451 3.35 1.11 -12.66
CA VAL A 451 3.00 0.78 -14.06
C VAL A 451 3.70 1.72 -15.03
N ASP A 452 3.66 3.04 -14.77
CA ASP A 452 4.29 4.06 -15.63
C ASP A 452 5.82 3.89 -15.65
N ALA A 453 6.43 3.64 -14.51
CA ALA A 453 7.88 3.39 -14.42
C ALA A 453 8.30 2.13 -15.19
N MET A 454 7.52 1.05 -15.09
CA MET A 454 7.74 -0.16 -15.88
C MET A 454 7.59 0.11 -17.36
N LEU A 455 6.53 0.81 -17.78
CA LEU A 455 6.29 1.14 -19.18
C LEU A 455 7.41 2.01 -19.75
N ASP A 456 7.84 3.05 -19.00
CA ASP A 456 8.95 3.92 -19.40
C ASP A 456 10.27 3.14 -19.51
N TRP A 457 10.58 2.32 -18.52
CA TRP A 457 11.77 1.48 -18.55
C TRP A 457 11.83 0.59 -19.78
N TYR A 458 10.78 -0.20 -20.01
CA TYR A 458 10.75 -1.14 -21.12
C TYR A 458 10.67 -0.43 -22.49
N THR A 459 10.09 0.76 -22.54
CA THR A 459 10.00 1.52 -23.80
C THR A 459 11.33 2.21 -24.13
N ASN A 460 11.95 2.86 -23.15
CA ASN A 460 13.01 3.85 -23.40
C ASN A 460 14.39 3.44 -22.86
N ARG A 461 14.47 2.54 -21.88
CA ARG A 461 15.69 2.25 -21.13
C ARG A 461 16.05 0.78 -21.04
N TYR A 462 15.24 -0.10 -21.60
CA TYR A 462 15.38 -1.54 -21.46
C TYR A 462 16.77 -2.03 -21.89
N GLN A 463 17.44 -2.69 -20.95
CA GLN A 463 18.69 -3.42 -21.16
C GLN A 463 18.58 -4.78 -20.47
N PRO A 464 18.61 -5.90 -21.22
CA PRO A 464 18.49 -7.22 -20.64
C PRO A 464 19.72 -7.56 -19.78
N ASP A 465 19.48 -7.93 -18.53
CA ASP A 465 20.52 -8.45 -17.63
C ASP A 465 20.57 -9.97 -17.71
N THR A 466 21.34 -10.47 -18.66
CA THR A 466 21.48 -11.92 -18.91
C THR A 466 22.07 -12.67 -17.72
N ASN A 467 22.91 -12.02 -16.90
CA ASN A 467 23.49 -12.65 -15.72
C ASN A 467 22.46 -12.86 -14.62
N LYS A 468 21.64 -11.84 -14.35
CA LYS A 468 20.53 -11.97 -13.40
C LYS A 468 19.50 -12.99 -13.89
N LEU A 469 19.18 -12.99 -15.17
CA LEU A 469 18.28 -13.97 -15.76
C LEU A 469 18.78 -15.40 -15.64
N LYS A 470 20.07 -15.67 -15.86
CA LYS A 470 20.67 -17.00 -15.64
C LYS A 470 20.48 -17.43 -14.18
N LYS A 471 20.83 -16.57 -13.22
CA LYS A 471 20.64 -16.86 -11.80
C LYS A 471 19.15 -17.10 -11.45
N PHE A 472 18.25 -16.32 -12.05
CA PHE A 472 16.81 -16.53 -11.89
C PHE A 472 16.37 -17.92 -12.36
N TYR A 473 16.76 -18.34 -13.58
CA TYR A 473 16.41 -19.67 -14.08
C TYR A 473 17.01 -20.78 -13.25
N GLU A 474 18.27 -20.66 -12.83
CA GLU A 474 18.92 -21.63 -11.94
C GLU A 474 18.19 -21.77 -10.61
N PHE A 475 17.77 -20.66 -10.03
CA PHE A 475 16.97 -20.64 -8.81
C PHE A 475 15.59 -21.26 -9.03
N ASN A 476 14.89 -20.87 -10.11
CA ASN A 476 13.58 -21.39 -10.44
C ASN A 476 13.58 -22.88 -10.74
N ASP A 477 14.59 -23.38 -11.45
CA ASP A 477 14.74 -24.81 -11.76
C ASP A 477 14.84 -25.66 -10.49
N LYS A 478 15.60 -25.19 -9.49
CA LYS A 478 15.68 -25.87 -8.19
C LYS A 478 14.31 -25.93 -7.49
N LEU A 479 13.56 -24.84 -7.52
CA LEU A 479 12.20 -24.80 -6.95
C LEU A 479 11.25 -25.71 -7.75
N ASP A 480 11.30 -25.69 -9.08
CA ASP A 480 10.46 -26.52 -9.92
C ASP A 480 10.74 -28.00 -9.70
N GLN A 481 12.01 -28.39 -9.64
CA GLN A 481 12.41 -29.77 -9.33
C GLN A 481 11.91 -30.20 -7.94
N SER A 482 12.05 -29.34 -6.93
CA SER A 482 11.59 -29.62 -5.57
C SER A 482 10.06 -29.77 -5.46
N ARG A 483 9.34 -29.03 -6.26
CA ARG A 483 7.87 -28.89 -6.20
C ARG A 483 7.13 -29.72 -7.25
N GLY A 484 7.85 -30.37 -8.16
CA GLY A 484 7.24 -31.13 -9.26
C GLY A 484 6.43 -30.25 -10.21
N SER A 485 6.88 -29.02 -10.47
CA SER A 485 6.27 -28.04 -11.36
C SER A 485 7.20 -27.69 -12.51
N LEU A 486 6.66 -27.06 -13.55
CA LEU A 486 7.45 -26.55 -14.68
C LEU A 486 7.03 -25.14 -15.02
N LEU A 487 7.97 -24.19 -15.08
CA LEU A 487 7.72 -22.81 -15.49
C LEU A 487 6.90 -22.72 -16.78
N ALA A 488 7.18 -23.60 -17.73
CA ALA A 488 6.52 -23.63 -19.03
C ALA A 488 5.01 -23.90 -18.97
N ASP A 489 4.52 -24.58 -17.93
CA ASP A 489 3.09 -24.87 -17.76
C ASP A 489 2.28 -23.67 -17.26
N TYR A 490 2.97 -22.67 -16.71
CA TYR A 490 2.36 -21.50 -16.08
C TYR A 490 2.69 -20.19 -16.79
N ILE A 491 3.96 -20.01 -17.19
CA ILE A 491 4.47 -18.78 -17.83
C ILE A 491 5.33 -19.20 -19.04
N PRO A 492 4.71 -19.74 -20.11
CA PRO A 492 5.43 -20.32 -21.25
C PRO A 492 6.32 -19.31 -21.97
N GLU A 493 5.92 -18.03 -22.04
CA GLU A 493 6.72 -16.97 -22.67
C GLU A 493 8.03 -16.74 -21.92
N LEU A 494 8.02 -16.79 -20.59
CA LEU A 494 9.24 -16.66 -19.79
C LEU A 494 10.13 -17.91 -19.93
N ALA A 495 9.52 -19.10 -19.98
CA ALA A 495 10.26 -20.34 -20.20
C ALA A 495 10.93 -20.39 -21.59
N GLN A 496 10.24 -19.96 -22.64
CA GLN A 496 10.76 -19.92 -24.02
C GLN A 496 11.91 -18.91 -24.16
N ALA A 497 11.83 -17.78 -23.51
CA ALA A 497 12.84 -16.74 -23.57
C ALA A 497 14.21 -17.18 -23.00
N ARG A 498 14.26 -18.28 -22.27
CA ARG A 498 15.52 -18.88 -21.80
C ARG A 498 16.48 -19.23 -22.95
N SER A 499 15.96 -19.61 -24.11
CA SER A 499 16.77 -19.93 -25.29
C SER A 499 17.43 -18.71 -25.93
N MET A 500 17.06 -17.48 -25.49
CA MET A 500 17.60 -16.22 -25.99
C MET A 500 18.78 -15.72 -25.14
N ILE A 501 19.11 -16.41 -24.04
CA ILE A 501 20.13 -16.06 -23.04
C ILE A 501 21.30 -17.02 -23.11
#